data_ae821506f92b75a6dbf39832a9bddac2
#
_entry.id   ae821506f92b75a6dbf39832a9bddac2
#
_cell.length_a   1.000
_cell.length_b   1.000
_cell.length_c   1.000
_cell.angle_alpha   90.00
_cell.angle_beta   90.00
_cell.angle_gamma   90.00
#
_symmetry.space_group_name_H-M   'P 1'
#
loop_
_entity.id
_entity.type
_entity.pdbx_description
1 polymer ?
#
loop_
_entity_poly.entity_id
_entity_poly.type
_entity_poly.pdbx_seq_one_letter_code
_entity_poly.pdbx_strand_id
1 'polypeptide(L)'
;MKKIVVCLMALMALTGCNNGNGNENASSSPSFDEVLTSRRSVRSYDATKKISEAEVRTLLKATQEAPSWANQQPTKYYVAISPEKLAAVQDMVGGNKERIKDAPVLIVSTFERGKSGFFQGNQTNEVGDGWGAYDNGLSNCYLILQARAMGFDTLIMGMREADKLRELFAIPESETIMAVISLGYRAEEPNRPERKSLDDIVKFF
;
A
#
# COMPACT_ATOMS: atom_id res chain seq x y z
N MET A 1 79.45 -9.26 20.88
CA MET A 1 79.31 -8.18 19.87
C MET A 1 77.85 -8.14 19.43
N LYS A 2 77.07 -7.22 19.98
CA LYS A 2 75.65 -7.08 19.70
C LYS A 2 75.50 -6.03 18.64
N LYS A 3 74.85 -6.39 17.50
CA LYS A 3 74.50 -5.46 16.44
C LYS A 3 73.13 -4.91 16.74
N ILE A 4 73.04 -3.57 16.92
CA ILE A 4 71.82 -2.78 17.05
C ILE A 4 71.33 -2.46 15.64
N VAL A 5 70.13 -2.89 15.31
CA VAL A 5 69.42 -2.51 14.08
C VAL A 5 68.46 -1.39 14.44
N VAL A 6 68.74 -0.23 13.91
CA VAL A 6 67.90 0.98 14.01
C VAL A 6 66.87 0.92 12.93
N CYS A 7 65.58 0.74 13.28
CA CYS A 7 64.48 0.81 12.35
C CYS A 7 64.02 2.27 12.23
N LEU A 8 64.22 2.87 11.06
CA LEU A 8 63.68 4.19 10.70
C LEU A 8 62.21 4.03 10.33
N MET A 9 61.30 4.60 11.14
CA MET A 9 59.92 4.73 10.75
C MET A 9 59.74 5.98 9.91
N ALA A 10 59.41 5.80 8.64
CA ALA A 10 58.99 6.89 7.76
C ALA A 10 57.51 7.21 8.01
N LEU A 11 57.22 8.36 8.50
CA LEU A 11 55.88 8.92 8.68
C LEU A 11 55.36 9.43 7.33
N MET A 12 54.53 8.66 6.63
CA MET A 12 53.78 9.13 5.47
C MET A 12 52.55 9.90 5.94
N ALA A 13 52.55 11.22 5.77
CA ALA A 13 51.38 12.05 5.90
C ALA A 13 50.47 11.83 4.67
N LEU A 14 49.36 11.15 4.86
CA LEU A 14 48.29 11.06 3.88
C LEU A 14 47.44 12.35 3.97
N THR A 15 47.68 13.26 3.08
CA THR A 15 46.75 14.39 2.79
C THR A 15 45.58 13.82 2.01
N GLY A 16 44.47 13.45 2.69
CA GLY A 16 43.21 13.09 2.09
C GLY A 16 42.60 14.32 1.41
N CYS A 17 42.57 14.33 0.09
CA CYS A 17 41.76 15.27 -0.68
C CYS A 17 40.28 14.87 -0.46
N ASN A 18 39.59 15.67 0.32
CA ASN A 18 38.15 15.60 0.48
C ASN A 18 37.46 16.22 -0.74
N ASN A 19 37.25 15.46 -1.81
CA ASN A 19 36.40 15.87 -2.91
C ASN A 19 34.93 15.63 -2.52
N GLY A 20 34.38 16.54 -1.75
CA GLY A 20 32.96 16.64 -1.50
C GLY A 20 32.21 17.16 -2.73
N ASN A 21 31.94 16.33 -3.70
CA ASN A 21 30.83 16.53 -4.64
C ASN A 21 29.75 15.54 -4.26
N GLY A 22 29.06 15.80 -3.15
CA GLY A 22 27.79 15.22 -2.82
C GLY A 22 26.75 15.72 -3.83
N ASN A 23 26.29 14.83 -4.69
CA ASN A 23 25.13 15.06 -5.53
C ASN A 23 23.89 15.09 -4.62
N GLU A 24 23.55 16.26 -4.08
CA GLU A 24 22.43 16.51 -3.17
C GLU A 24 21.09 16.51 -3.92
N ASN A 25 20.77 15.47 -4.68
CA ASN A 25 19.45 15.32 -5.30
C ASN A 25 19.00 13.85 -5.45
N ALA A 26 19.48 12.94 -4.63
CA ALA A 26 18.77 11.71 -4.41
C ALA A 26 17.67 11.99 -3.36
N SER A 27 16.42 12.20 -3.77
CA SER A 27 15.31 12.30 -2.84
C SER A 27 15.29 10.99 -2.04
N SER A 28 15.69 11.05 -0.78
CA SER A 28 15.66 9.90 0.11
C SER A 28 14.21 9.40 0.20
N SER A 29 14.00 8.08 0.09
CA SER A 29 12.68 7.51 0.36
C SER A 29 12.18 7.97 1.73
N PRO A 30 10.88 8.30 1.87
CA PRO A 30 10.35 8.77 3.14
C PRO A 30 10.54 7.72 4.23
N SER A 31 10.81 8.15 5.46
CA SER A 31 10.86 7.26 6.62
C SER A 31 9.48 6.62 6.87
N PHE A 32 9.45 5.52 7.62
CA PHE A 32 8.19 4.87 7.96
C PHE A 32 7.24 5.81 8.72
N ASP A 33 7.75 6.61 9.65
CA ASP A 33 6.94 7.60 10.38
C ASP A 33 6.36 8.68 9.47
N GLU A 34 7.13 9.14 8.48
CA GLU A 34 6.62 10.07 7.46
C GLU A 34 5.52 9.44 6.62
N VAL A 35 5.67 8.18 6.22
CA VAL A 35 4.60 7.44 5.50
C VAL A 35 3.34 7.37 6.33
N LEU A 36 3.42 6.93 7.60
CA LEU A 36 2.28 6.82 8.51
C LEU A 36 1.58 8.17 8.73
N THR A 37 2.36 9.22 8.95
CA THR A 37 1.82 10.54 9.32
C THR A 37 1.36 11.37 8.14
N SER A 38 1.87 11.13 6.92
CA SER A 38 1.50 11.84 5.69
C SER A 38 0.42 11.16 4.85
N ARG A 39 0.16 9.86 5.06
CA ARG A 39 -0.88 9.13 4.34
C ARG A 39 -2.28 9.73 4.63
N ARG A 40 -3.04 9.98 3.57
CA ARG A 40 -4.41 10.50 3.62
C ARG A 40 -5.35 9.70 2.73
N SER A 41 -6.66 9.83 2.97
CA SER A 41 -7.68 9.45 2.00
C SER A 41 -7.86 10.61 1.02
N VAL A 42 -7.33 10.45 -0.19
CA VAL A 42 -7.28 11.50 -1.23
C VAL A 42 -8.52 11.42 -2.10
N ARG A 43 -9.10 12.59 -2.41
CA ARG A 43 -10.37 12.71 -3.16
C ARG A 43 -10.27 13.67 -4.35
N SER A 44 -9.04 14.00 -4.76
CA SER A 44 -8.74 14.83 -5.92
C SER A 44 -7.38 14.39 -6.46
N TYR A 45 -7.31 14.02 -7.73
CA TYR A 45 -6.11 13.46 -8.36
C TYR A 45 -5.62 14.36 -9.50
N ASP A 46 -4.31 14.35 -9.72
CA ASP A 46 -3.66 15.06 -10.82
C ASP A 46 -3.85 14.27 -12.13
N ALA A 47 -4.76 14.73 -12.99
CA ALA A 47 -5.10 14.11 -14.27
C ALA A 47 -3.91 14.01 -15.25
N THR A 48 -2.86 14.84 -15.05
CA THR A 48 -1.69 14.86 -15.93
C THR A 48 -0.70 13.74 -15.63
N LYS A 49 -0.74 13.17 -14.43
CA LYS A 49 0.16 12.12 -13.98
C LYS A 49 -0.43 10.74 -14.23
N LYS A 50 0.42 9.85 -14.72
CA LYS A 50 0.05 8.46 -14.99
C LYS A 50 0.86 7.53 -14.06
N ILE A 51 0.34 6.34 -13.88
CA ILE A 51 1.01 5.25 -13.15
C ILE A 51 1.08 4.07 -14.11
N SER A 52 2.27 3.54 -14.31
CA SER A 52 2.50 2.39 -15.19
C SER A 52 2.07 1.07 -14.53
N GLU A 53 1.81 0.05 -15.33
CA GLU A 53 1.54 -1.30 -14.81
C GLU A 53 2.73 -1.82 -13.99
N ALA A 54 3.97 -1.50 -14.35
CA ALA A 54 5.16 -1.90 -13.60
C ALA A 54 5.19 -1.31 -12.19
N GLU A 55 4.80 -0.03 -12.02
CA GLU A 55 4.66 0.61 -10.71
C GLU A 55 3.55 -0.02 -9.90
N VAL A 56 2.40 -0.33 -10.52
CA VAL A 56 1.30 -1.05 -9.84
C VAL A 56 1.74 -2.44 -9.39
N ARG A 57 2.51 -3.17 -10.22
CA ARG A 57 3.07 -4.48 -9.84
C ARG A 57 4.03 -4.37 -8.66
N THR A 58 4.89 -3.35 -8.65
CA THR A 58 5.80 -3.07 -7.53
C THR A 58 5.01 -2.77 -6.26
N LEU A 59 3.96 -1.96 -6.35
CA LEU A 59 3.05 -1.65 -5.25
C LEU A 59 2.38 -2.91 -4.71
N LEU A 60 1.77 -3.72 -5.58
CA LEU A 60 1.05 -4.92 -5.18
C LEU A 60 1.98 -6.02 -4.61
N LYS A 61 3.25 -6.04 -5.01
CA LYS A 61 4.23 -6.97 -4.42
C LYS A 61 4.36 -6.77 -2.90
N ALA A 62 4.25 -5.53 -2.40
CA ALA A 62 4.30 -5.28 -0.97
C ALA A 62 3.14 -5.92 -0.20
N THR A 63 1.99 -6.15 -0.84
CA THR A 63 0.84 -6.79 -0.20
C THR A 63 1.06 -8.28 0.10
N GLN A 64 2.04 -8.90 -0.56
CA GLN A 64 2.42 -10.30 -0.33
C GLN A 64 3.13 -10.50 1.02
N GLU A 65 3.69 -9.41 1.59
CA GLU A 65 4.34 -9.41 2.91
C GLU A 65 3.32 -9.26 4.07
N ALA A 66 2.04 -9.03 3.77
CA ALA A 66 1.02 -8.93 4.79
C ALA A 66 0.75 -10.31 5.44
N PRO A 67 0.67 -10.38 6.77
CA PRO A 67 0.30 -11.63 7.43
C PRO A 67 -1.16 -11.99 7.14
N SER A 68 -1.48 -13.27 7.21
CA SER A 68 -2.84 -13.76 7.14
C SER A 68 -3.06 -14.94 8.09
N TRP A 69 -4.30 -15.22 8.42
CA TRP A 69 -4.68 -16.34 9.26
C TRP A 69 -4.09 -17.66 8.72
N ALA A 70 -3.25 -18.32 9.51
CA ALA A 70 -2.54 -19.56 9.12
C ALA A 70 -1.86 -19.47 7.73
N ASN A 71 -1.42 -18.28 7.32
CA ASN A 71 -0.82 -17.99 6.01
C ASN A 71 -1.71 -18.37 4.81
N GLN A 72 -3.03 -18.23 4.95
CA GLN A 72 -4.00 -18.61 3.92
C GLN A 72 -4.00 -17.66 2.71
N GLN A 73 -3.52 -16.42 2.87
CA GLN A 73 -3.36 -15.42 1.79
C GLN A 73 -4.64 -15.26 0.93
N PRO A 74 -5.81 -15.00 1.53
CA PRO A 74 -7.09 -15.02 0.84
C PRO A 74 -7.32 -13.84 -0.08
N THR A 75 -6.53 -12.74 0.08
CA THR A 75 -6.74 -11.48 -0.65
C THR A 75 -6.40 -11.61 -2.13
N LYS A 76 -7.29 -11.04 -2.99
CA LYS A 76 -7.08 -10.89 -4.42
C LYS A 76 -7.30 -9.45 -4.85
N TYR A 77 -6.70 -9.06 -5.96
CA TYR A 77 -6.81 -7.72 -6.53
C TYR A 77 -7.11 -7.78 -8.03
N TYR A 78 -8.07 -6.97 -8.46
CA TYR A 78 -8.44 -6.79 -9.86
C TYR A 78 -8.20 -5.33 -10.23
N VAL A 79 -7.36 -5.08 -11.22
CA VAL A 79 -6.82 -3.74 -11.50
C VAL A 79 -7.39 -3.20 -12.81
N ALA A 80 -8.00 -2.03 -12.74
CA ALA A 80 -8.41 -1.23 -13.90
C ALA A 80 -7.34 -0.18 -14.19
N ILE A 81 -6.77 -0.22 -15.41
CA ILE A 81 -5.81 0.77 -15.93
C ILE A 81 -6.28 1.31 -17.28
N SER A 82 -6.96 0.49 -18.10
CA SER A 82 -7.46 0.96 -19.39
C SER A 82 -8.56 2.00 -19.21
N PRO A 83 -8.66 3.01 -20.10
CA PRO A 83 -9.70 4.04 -20.00
C PRO A 83 -11.11 3.47 -19.91
N GLU A 84 -11.39 2.39 -20.64
CA GLU A 84 -12.68 1.70 -20.61
C GLU A 84 -13.00 1.11 -19.24
N LYS A 85 -12.04 0.37 -18.64
CA LYS A 85 -12.24 -0.25 -17.34
C LYS A 85 -12.31 0.79 -16.21
N LEU A 86 -11.50 1.87 -16.30
CA LEU A 86 -11.57 2.98 -15.38
C LEU A 86 -12.95 3.63 -15.36
N ALA A 87 -13.49 3.97 -16.54
CA ALA A 87 -14.81 4.58 -16.66
C ALA A 87 -15.91 3.66 -16.11
N ALA A 88 -15.87 2.36 -16.45
CA ALA A 88 -16.82 1.39 -15.93
C ALA A 88 -16.80 1.30 -14.40
N VAL A 89 -15.62 1.18 -13.77
CA VAL A 89 -15.51 1.12 -12.31
C VAL A 89 -15.92 2.42 -11.63
N GLN A 90 -15.63 3.58 -12.24
CA GLN A 90 -16.06 4.88 -11.72
C GLN A 90 -17.59 4.97 -11.63
N ASP A 91 -18.33 4.39 -12.55
CA ASP A 91 -19.80 4.34 -12.53
C ASP A 91 -20.34 3.44 -11.40
N MET A 92 -19.53 2.55 -10.84
CA MET A 92 -19.92 1.56 -9.83
C MET A 92 -19.59 1.95 -8.39
N VAL A 93 -19.07 3.16 -8.13
CA VAL A 93 -18.69 3.61 -6.77
C VAL A 93 -19.60 4.70 -6.21
N GLY A 94 -20.77 4.89 -6.80
CA GLY A 94 -21.80 5.82 -6.36
C GLY A 94 -21.26 7.25 -6.20
N GLY A 95 -21.54 7.91 -5.08
CA GLY A 95 -21.14 9.30 -4.81
C GLY A 95 -19.62 9.56 -4.76
N ASN A 96 -18.78 8.52 -4.91
CA ASN A 96 -17.33 8.70 -5.00
C ASN A 96 -16.84 8.95 -6.44
N LYS A 97 -17.70 8.78 -7.47
CA LYS A 97 -17.33 8.94 -8.87
C LYS A 97 -16.53 10.22 -9.15
N GLU A 98 -17.07 11.37 -8.77
CA GLU A 98 -16.41 12.67 -9.00
C GLU A 98 -15.09 12.83 -8.23
N ARG A 99 -14.96 12.15 -7.09
CA ARG A 99 -13.76 12.20 -6.25
C ARG A 99 -12.57 11.46 -6.84
N ILE A 100 -12.84 10.51 -7.73
CA ILE A 100 -11.83 9.61 -8.30
C ILE A 100 -11.74 9.69 -9.83
N LYS A 101 -12.45 10.61 -10.47
CA LYS A 101 -12.53 10.70 -11.94
C LYS A 101 -11.17 10.80 -12.64
N ASP A 102 -10.19 11.43 -11.97
CA ASP A 102 -8.84 11.63 -12.49
C ASP A 102 -7.82 10.62 -11.94
N ALA A 103 -8.26 9.63 -11.16
CA ALA A 103 -7.38 8.57 -10.68
C ALA A 103 -6.93 7.66 -11.85
N PRO A 104 -5.62 7.50 -12.10
CA PRO A 104 -5.12 6.70 -13.22
C PRO A 104 -5.26 5.19 -13.02
N VAL A 105 -5.54 4.73 -11.79
CA VAL A 105 -5.70 3.30 -11.47
C VAL A 105 -6.80 3.12 -10.45
N LEU A 106 -7.65 2.10 -10.67
CA LEU A 106 -8.65 1.64 -9.72
C LEU A 106 -8.45 0.14 -9.45
N ILE A 107 -8.47 -0.24 -8.18
CA ILE A 107 -8.17 -1.60 -7.72
C ILE A 107 -9.37 -2.13 -6.95
N VAL A 108 -9.97 -3.21 -7.42
CA VAL A 108 -11.00 -3.95 -6.67
C VAL A 108 -10.29 -4.93 -5.75
N SER A 109 -10.55 -4.83 -4.45
CA SER A 109 -9.98 -5.69 -3.41
C SER A 109 -11.02 -6.70 -2.96
N THR A 110 -10.65 -7.98 -2.98
CA THR A 110 -11.51 -9.12 -2.60
C THR A 110 -10.79 -10.04 -1.64
N PHE A 111 -11.54 -10.95 -1.01
CA PHE A 111 -10.97 -12.11 -0.34
C PHE A 111 -11.76 -13.38 -0.67
N GLU A 112 -11.05 -14.49 -0.71
CA GLU A 112 -11.63 -15.83 -0.92
C GLU A 112 -12.26 -16.32 0.38
N ARG A 113 -13.57 -16.66 0.34
CA ARG A 113 -14.33 -17.18 1.48
C ARG A 113 -13.93 -18.60 1.85
N GLY A 114 -14.14 -18.96 3.10
CA GLY A 114 -13.88 -20.31 3.61
C GLY A 114 -12.40 -20.66 3.72
N LYS A 115 -11.49 -19.67 3.61
CA LYS A 115 -10.04 -19.82 3.80
C LYS A 115 -9.62 -19.40 5.20
N SER A 116 -9.51 -18.11 5.46
CA SER A 116 -9.14 -17.61 6.77
C SER A 116 -10.27 -17.80 7.76
N GLY A 117 -9.94 -18.29 8.97
CA GLY A 117 -10.92 -18.68 9.98
C GLY A 117 -11.48 -20.08 9.84
N PHE A 118 -10.96 -20.87 8.88
CA PHE A 118 -11.39 -22.26 8.66
C PHE A 118 -10.21 -23.24 8.74
N PHE A 119 -10.48 -24.44 9.24
CA PHE A 119 -9.54 -25.54 9.25
C PHE A 119 -10.24 -26.81 8.75
N GLN A 120 -9.68 -27.43 7.72
CA GLN A 120 -10.29 -28.59 7.05
C GLN A 120 -11.77 -28.39 6.66
N GLY A 121 -12.09 -27.15 6.20
CA GLY A 121 -13.45 -26.77 5.79
C GLY A 121 -14.39 -26.42 6.96
N ASN A 122 -13.96 -26.54 8.22
CA ASN A 122 -14.76 -26.20 9.39
C ASN A 122 -14.39 -24.83 9.93
N GLN A 123 -15.39 -24.03 10.29
CA GLN A 123 -15.21 -22.74 10.95
C GLN A 123 -14.56 -22.97 12.32
N THR A 124 -13.48 -22.23 12.63
CA THR A 124 -12.69 -22.40 13.85
C THR A 124 -13.21 -21.62 15.06
N ASN A 125 -13.96 -20.54 14.82
CA ASN A 125 -14.60 -19.72 15.85
C ASN A 125 -15.75 -18.90 15.24
N GLU A 126 -16.43 -18.12 16.06
CA GLU A 126 -17.63 -17.34 15.71
C GLU A 126 -17.41 -16.28 14.62
N VAL A 127 -16.15 -15.89 14.36
CA VAL A 127 -15.81 -14.83 13.38
C VAL A 127 -15.95 -15.34 11.93
N GLY A 128 -15.62 -16.63 11.68
CA GLY A 128 -15.75 -17.25 10.36
C GLY A 128 -15.04 -16.44 9.25
N ASP A 129 -15.75 -16.13 8.17
CA ASP A 129 -15.25 -15.33 7.04
C ASP A 129 -14.85 -13.88 7.42
N GLY A 130 -15.18 -13.42 8.63
CA GLY A 130 -14.66 -12.16 9.17
C GLY A 130 -13.13 -12.16 9.25
N TRP A 131 -12.49 -13.33 9.40
CA TRP A 131 -11.04 -13.46 9.33
C TRP A 131 -10.49 -13.13 7.92
N GLY A 132 -11.22 -13.54 6.88
CA GLY A 132 -10.87 -13.16 5.51
C GLY A 132 -10.96 -11.65 5.29
N ALA A 133 -11.97 -11.00 5.85
CA ALA A 133 -12.09 -9.54 5.82
C ALA A 133 -10.98 -8.84 6.62
N TYR A 134 -10.59 -9.41 7.78
CA TYR A 134 -9.46 -8.91 8.59
C TYR A 134 -8.15 -9.00 7.82
N ASP A 135 -7.83 -10.15 7.21
CA ASP A 135 -6.63 -10.36 6.42
C ASP A 135 -6.59 -9.44 5.19
N ASN A 136 -7.75 -9.23 4.53
CA ASN A 136 -7.88 -8.28 3.44
C ASN A 136 -7.57 -6.85 3.89
N GLY A 137 -8.03 -6.47 5.09
CA GLY A 137 -7.69 -5.17 5.70
C GLY A 137 -6.19 -5.01 5.95
N LEU A 138 -5.50 -6.07 6.41
CA LEU A 138 -4.04 -6.08 6.58
C LEU A 138 -3.33 -5.91 5.23
N SER A 139 -3.69 -6.70 4.20
CA SER A 139 -3.12 -6.56 2.85
C SER A 139 -3.34 -5.17 2.27
N ASN A 140 -4.55 -4.61 2.43
CA ASN A 140 -4.86 -3.25 1.98
C ASN A 140 -4.07 -2.18 2.76
N CYS A 141 -3.74 -2.43 4.04
CA CYS A 141 -2.86 -1.54 4.81
C CYS A 141 -1.47 -1.50 4.20
N TYR A 142 -0.87 -2.65 3.87
CA TYR A 142 0.42 -2.71 3.17
C TYR A 142 0.36 -1.98 1.83
N LEU A 143 -0.72 -2.18 1.05
CA LEU A 143 -0.92 -1.47 -0.21
C LEU A 143 -0.88 0.05 -0.03
N ILE A 144 -1.69 0.60 0.88
CA ILE A 144 -1.81 2.06 1.02
C ILE A 144 -0.57 2.72 1.62
N LEU A 145 0.18 2.00 2.48
CA LEU A 145 1.45 2.49 3.02
C LEU A 145 2.54 2.46 1.94
N GLN A 146 2.63 1.37 1.18
CA GLN A 146 3.58 1.28 0.06
C GLN A 146 3.27 2.31 -1.02
N ALA A 147 1.99 2.55 -1.34
CA ALA A 147 1.59 3.61 -2.26
C ALA A 147 2.15 4.96 -1.79
N ARG A 148 1.98 5.28 -0.51
CA ARG A 148 2.50 6.53 0.06
C ARG A 148 4.02 6.60 0.04
N ALA A 149 4.71 5.50 0.33
CA ALA A 149 6.17 5.42 0.24
C ALA A 149 6.69 5.66 -1.19
N MET A 150 5.92 5.25 -2.20
CA MET A 150 6.20 5.49 -3.62
C MET A 150 5.75 6.88 -4.12
N GLY A 151 5.20 7.73 -3.24
CA GLY A 151 4.70 9.06 -3.61
C GLY A 151 3.29 9.08 -4.19
N PHE A 152 2.59 7.93 -4.17
CA PHE A 152 1.19 7.83 -4.58
C PHE A 152 0.24 8.04 -3.39
N ASP A 153 -1.03 8.23 -3.72
CA ASP A 153 -2.11 8.39 -2.76
C ASP A 153 -3.30 7.52 -3.12
N THR A 154 -4.13 7.24 -2.12
CA THR A 154 -5.23 6.29 -2.25
C THR A 154 -6.51 6.80 -1.59
N LEU A 155 -7.66 6.26 -2.03
CA LEU A 155 -8.94 6.29 -1.32
C LEU A 155 -9.54 4.89 -1.31
N ILE A 156 -9.82 4.35 -0.13
CA ILE A 156 -10.58 3.10 0.02
C ILE A 156 -12.06 3.42 0.05
N MET A 157 -12.84 2.81 -0.83
CA MET A 157 -14.27 3.04 -1.00
C MET A 157 -15.04 1.75 -0.74
N GLY A 158 -15.87 1.75 0.32
CA GLY A 158 -16.80 0.66 0.61
C GLY A 158 -18.10 0.74 -0.20
N MET A 159 -18.50 1.95 -0.63
CA MET A 159 -19.65 2.13 -1.50
C MET A 159 -19.29 1.67 -2.91
N ARG A 160 -19.90 0.60 -3.37
CA ARG A 160 -19.66 -0.04 -4.66
C ARG A 160 -20.84 -0.93 -5.08
N GLU A 161 -20.99 -1.16 -6.36
CA GLU A 161 -21.94 -2.12 -6.94
C GLU A 161 -21.23 -3.46 -7.16
N ALA A 162 -21.28 -4.35 -6.16
CA ALA A 162 -20.50 -5.59 -6.14
C ALA A 162 -20.81 -6.52 -7.32
N ASP A 163 -22.10 -6.69 -7.67
CA ASP A 163 -22.50 -7.60 -8.75
C ASP A 163 -21.99 -7.14 -10.11
N LYS A 164 -22.04 -5.83 -10.40
CA LYS A 164 -21.49 -5.26 -11.64
C LYS A 164 -19.97 -5.38 -11.71
N LEU A 165 -19.27 -5.17 -10.57
CA LEU A 165 -17.82 -5.38 -10.50
C LEU A 165 -17.47 -6.85 -10.74
N ARG A 166 -18.28 -7.76 -10.22
CA ARG A 166 -18.11 -9.21 -10.42
C ARG A 166 -18.20 -9.58 -11.89
N GLU A 167 -19.21 -9.10 -12.59
CA GLU A 167 -19.38 -9.30 -14.03
C GLU A 167 -18.21 -8.67 -14.83
N LEU A 168 -17.85 -7.42 -14.51
CA LEU A 168 -16.82 -6.66 -15.25
C LEU A 168 -15.45 -7.35 -15.22
N PHE A 169 -15.09 -7.97 -14.10
CA PHE A 169 -13.78 -8.59 -13.88
C PHE A 169 -13.83 -10.13 -13.83
N ALA A 170 -15.00 -10.74 -14.07
CA ALA A 170 -15.22 -12.18 -13.93
C ALA A 170 -14.74 -12.72 -12.55
N ILE A 171 -15.06 -11.96 -11.47
CA ILE A 171 -14.67 -12.33 -10.11
C ILE A 171 -15.46 -13.57 -9.66
N PRO A 172 -14.80 -14.63 -9.18
CA PRO A 172 -15.49 -15.84 -8.73
C PRO A 172 -16.52 -15.56 -7.62
N GLU A 173 -17.62 -16.36 -7.62
CA GLU A 173 -18.62 -16.29 -6.55
C GLU A 173 -18.05 -16.66 -5.16
N SER A 174 -16.96 -17.41 -5.12
CA SER A 174 -16.23 -17.72 -3.88
C SER A 174 -15.54 -16.51 -3.25
N GLU A 175 -15.44 -15.37 -3.96
CA GLU A 175 -14.80 -14.18 -3.45
C GLU A 175 -15.81 -13.13 -2.97
N THR A 176 -15.53 -12.53 -1.82
CA THR A 176 -16.23 -11.34 -1.33
C THR A 176 -15.52 -10.08 -1.80
N ILE A 177 -16.23 -9.21 -2.53
CA ILE A 177 -15.70 -7.91 -2.93
C ILE A 177 -15.79 -6.95 -1.73
N MET A 178 -14.64 -6.48 -1.23
CA MET A 178 -14.57 -5.64 -0.03
C MET A 178 -14.60 -4.15 -0.35
N ALA A 179 -13.76 -3.71 -1.26
CA ALA A 179 -13.59 -2.29 -1.55
C ALA A 179 -13.12 -2.05 -2.98
N VAL A 180 -13.33 -0.83 -3.46
CA VAL A 180 -12.58 -0.25 -4.58
C VAL A 180 -11.59 0.75 -4.02
N ILE A 181 -10.33 0.65 -4.43
CA ILE A 181 -9.24 1.52 -4.01
C ILE A 181 -8.76 2.32 -5.21
N SER A 182 -8.86 3.64 -5.15
CA SER A 182 -8.25 4.49 -6.16
C SER A 182 -6.78 4.72 -5.84
N LEU A 183 -5.95 4.84 -6.86
CA LEU A 183 -4.51 5.09 -6.78
C LEU A 183 -4.14 6.18 -7.78
N GLY A 184 -3.38 7.18 -7.32
CA GLY A 184 -2.96 8.32 -8.14
C GLY A 184 -2.05 9.26 -7.37
N TYR A 185 -1.76 10.40 -7.96
CA TYR A 185 -1.08 11.51 -7.31
C TYR A 185 -2.12 12.52 -6.82
N ARG A 186 -2.00 13.00 -5.58
CA ARG A 186 -2.91 14.04 -5.07
C ARG A 186 -2.77 15.32 -5.87
N ALA A 187 -3.91 15.97 -6.21
CA ALA A 187 -3.93 17.29 -6.82
C ALA A 187 -3.80 18.41 -5.77
N GLU A 188 -4.24 18.12 -4.54
CA GLU A 188 -4.22 19.05 -3.41
C GLU A 188 -3.91 18.33 -2.10
N GLU A 189 -3.39 19.05 -1.10
CA GLU A 189 -3.10 18.46 0.21
C GLU A 189 -4.41 18.32 1.00
N PRO A 190 -4.84 17.09 1.34
CA PRO A 190 -6.07 16.88 2.09
C PRO A 190 -5.89 17.15 3.58
N ASN A 191 -6.93 17.63 4.24
CA ASN A 191 -6.95 17.80 5.68
C ASN A 191 -6.68 16.47 6.41
N ARG A 192 -6.01 16.57 7.55
CA ARG A 192 -5.83 15.46 8.48
C ARG A 192 -6.96 15.46 9.52
N PRO A 193 -7.90 14.50 9.49
CA PRO A 193 -8.87 14.37 10.55
C PRO A 193 -8.20 14.04 11.88
N GLU A 194 -8.78 14.56 12.96
CA GLU A 194 -8.36 14.24 14.32
C GLU A 194 -8.45 12.74 14.60
N ARG A 195 -7.64 12.28 15.52
CA ARG A 195 -7.66 10.89 16.02
C ARG A 195 -8.17 10.90 17.46
N LYS A 196 -8.86 9.85 17.85
CA LYS A 196 -9.17 9.61 19.26
C LYS A 196 -7.88 9.59 20.07
N SER A 197 -7.96 9.96 21.35
CA SER A 197 -6.84 9.83 22.26
C SER A 197 -6.44 8.36 22.41
N LEU A 198 -5.22 8.10 22.87
CA LEU A 198 -4.80 6.73 23.16
C LEU A 198 -5.65 6.11 24.26
N ASP A 199 -6.03 6.89 25.28
CA ASP A 199 -6.84 6.44 26.43
C ASP A 199 -8.26 6.03 26.04
N ASP A 200 -8.80 6.57 24.92
CA ASP A 200 -10.10 6.17 24.39
C ASP A 200 -10.10 4.76 23.75
N ILE A 201 -8.94 4.26 23.35
CA ILE A 201 -8.81 3.02 22.56
C ILE A 201 -7.96 1.95 23.22
N VAL A 202 -7.24 2.27 24.30
CA VAL A 202 -6.35 1.35 25.01
C VAL A 202 -6.71 1.32 26.49
N LYS A 203 -6.70 0.13 27.07
CA LYS A 203 -6.80 -0.06 28.53
C LYS A 203 -5.70 -1.00 28.96
N PHE A 204 -4.98 -0.61 30.03
CA PHE A 204 -3.98 -1.43 30.71
C PHE A 204 -4.61 -2.04 31.96
N PHE A 205 -4.32 -3.32 32.24
CA PHE A 205 -4.82 -4.05 33.39
C PHE A 205 -3.66 -4.59 34.20
#